data_3e176b30c3658f94997dd596174249eb
#
_entry.id   3e176b30c3658f94997dd596174249eb
#
_cell.length_a   1.000
_cell.length_b   1.000
_cell.length_c   1.000
_cell.angle_alpha   90.00
_cell.angle_beta   90.00
_cell.angle_gamma   90.00
#
_symmetry.space_group_name_H-M   'P 1'
#
loop_
_entity.id
_entity.type
_entity.pdbx_description
1 polymer ?
#
loop_
_entity_poly.entity_id
_entity_poly.type
_entity_poly.pdbx_seq_one_letter_code
_entity_poly.pdbx_strand_id
1 'polypeptide(L)'
;IEDWQGASDPMRRGVGGPAYVAQPHAPQPIAEALLRAASAIGIPVYDSPNGEMMEGPGGASIAELRIRDGKRESVFESYVRPLLSRPNLTVLTDALVTRLIFDGKRVTGVEVLVEDQRRQFTARCETVLSLGAINTPKVLMQSGIGPEDELQAHGIPVVQHLPGVGRNHQDHLAFGCTWAYRKPEAVGGSGCEGKLYWKSHSRLS
;
A
#
# COMPACT_ATOMS: atom_id res chain seq x y z
N ILE A 1 -13.02 9.78 4.97
CA ILE A 1 -11.82 9.48 4.14
C ILE A 1 -12.24 8.83 2.83
N GLU A 2 -13.10 7.84 2.85
CA GLU A 2 -13.57 7.06 1.71
C GLU A 2 -14.73 7.76 0.99
N ASP A 3 -14.85 7.52 -0.32
CA ASP A 3 -16.01 7.84 -1.16
C ASP A 3 -16.49 6.54 -1.81
N TRP A 4 -17.29 5.79 -1.06
CA TRP A 4 -17.85 4.52 -1.48
C TRP A 4 -19.01 4.70 -2.45
N GLN A 5 -18.97 4.00 -3.58
CA GLN A 5 -19.96 4.10 -4.65
C GLN A 5 -20.98 2.94 -4.69
N GLY A 6 -20.89 2.01 -3.76
CA GLY A 6 -21.81 0.87 -3.67
C GLY A 6 -22.99 1.09 -2.74
N ALA A 7 -23.61 0.00 -2.31
CA ALA A 7 -24.74 0.03 -1.38
C ALA A 7 -24.38 0.72 -0.05
N SER A 8 -25.33 1.45 0.51
CA SER A 8 -25.13 2.20 1.76
C SER A 8 -24.85 1.25 2.93
N ASP A 9 -23.74 1.47 3.59
CA ASP A 9 -23.36 0.84 4.87
C ASP A 9 -22.71 1.89 5.79
N PRO A 10 -23.51 2.71 6.47
CA PRO A 10 -23.00 3.84 7.25
C PRO A 10 -22.16 3.42 8.46
N MET A 11 -22.23 2.15 8.85
CA MET A 11 -21.39 1.62 9.94
C MET A 11 -19.95 1.30 9.49
N ARG A 12 -19.75 0.98 8.21
CA ARG A 12 -18.48 0.49 7.70
C ARG A 12 -17.93 1.29 6.51
N ARG A 13 -18.78 2.07 5.83
CA ARG A 13 -18.40 2.75 4.59
C ARG A 13 -18.54 4.27 4.71
N GLY A 14 -17.53 4.98 4.22
CA GLY A 14 -17.55 6.44 4.11
C GLY A 14 -18.04 6.90 2.73
N VAL A 15 -18.71 8.05 2.69
CA VAL A 15 -19.19 8.69 1.45
C VAL A 15 -18.70 10.13 1.42
N GLY A 16 -18.37 10.65 0.23
CA GLY A 16 -17.97 12.03 0.03
C GLY A 16 -16.54 12.36 0.48
N GLY A 17 -15.73 11.34 0.80
CA GLY A 17 -14.31 11.53 1.08
C GLY A 17 -13.46 11.60 -0.20
N PRO A 18 -12.16 11.86 -0.09
CA PRO A 18 -11.27 11.97 -1.25
C PRO A 18 -10.89 10.63 -1.88
N ALA A 19 -11.07 9.52 -1.18
CA ALA A 19 -10.64 8.20 -1.65
C ALA A 19 -11.80 7.45 -2.32
N TYR A 20 -11.90 7.55 -3.63
CA TYR A 20 -12.89 6.82 -4.43
C TYR A 20 -12.69 5.31 -4.34
N VAL A 21 -13.76 4.58 -4.06
CA VAL A 21 -13.79 3.11 -4.04
C VAL A 21 -15.10 2.63 -4.66
N ALA A 22 -15.02 1.72 -5.60
CA ALA A 22 -16.17 1.12 -6.27
C ALA A 22 -15.94 -0.36 -6.58
N GLN A 23 -17.01 -1.09 -6.79
CA GLN A 23 -16.94 -2.38 -7.47
C GLN A 23 -16.78 -2.18 -8.99
N PRO A 24 -16.20 -3.14 -9.72
CA PRO A 24 -16.18 -3.09 -11.17
C PRO A 24 -17.62 -3.10 -11.72
N HIS A 25 -17.90 -2.24 -12.70
CA HIS A 25 -19.23 -2.16 -13.32
C HIS A 25 -19.66 -3.46 -13.99
N ALA A 26 -18.71 -4.17 -14.58
CA ALA A 26 -18.94 -5.43 -15.28
C ALA A 26 -17.82 -6.40 -14.88
N PRO A 27 -17.99 -7.13 -13.77
CA PRO A 27 -17.03 -8.14 -13.37
C PRO A 27 -16.83 -9.19 -14.46
N GLN A 28 -15.62 -9.69 -14.58
CA GLN A 28 -15.36 -10.77 -15.53
C GLN A 28 -16.19 -12.02 -15.17
N PRO A 29 -16.69 -12.76 -16.16
CA PRO A 29 -17.50 -13.96 -15.92
C PRO A 29 -16.82 -14.99 -15.02
N ILE A 30 -15.49 -15.04 -15.03
CA ILE A 30 -14.71 -15.92 -14.14
C ILE A 30 -14.82 -15.50 -12.67
N ALA A 31 -14.90 -14.20 -12.38
CA ALA A 31 -15.08 -13.72 -11.00
C ALA A 31 -16.44 -14.12 -10.45
N GLU A 32 -17.50 -13.96 -11.23
CA GLU A 32 -18.83 -14.43 -10.85
C GLU A 32 -18.89 -15.97 -10.73
N ALA A 33 -18.19 -16.69 -11.61
CA ALA A 33 -18.11 -18.14 -11.53
C ALA A 33 -17.38 -18.59 -10.25
N LEU A 34 -16.36 -17.85 -9.81
CA LEU A 34 -15.68 -18.09 -8.54
C LEU A 34 -16.65 -17.95 -7.36
N LEU A 35 -17.49 -16.91 -7.34
CA LEU A 35 -18.47 -16.70 -6.27
C LEU A 35 -19.51 -17.82 -6.25
N ARG A 36 -20.02 -18.23 -7.43
CA ARG A 36 -20.95 -19.38 -7.52
C ARG A 36 -20.30 -20.67 -7.02
N ALA A 37 -19.05 -20.92 -7.38
CA ALA A 37 -18.32 -22.10 -6.93
C ALA A 37 -18.09 -22.07 -5.42
N ALA A 38 -17.73 -20.93 -4.85
CA ALA A 38 -17.60 -20.73 -3.41
C ALA A 38 -18.90 -21.05 -2.67
N SER A 39 -20.01 -20.51 -3.14
CA SER A 39 -21.33 -20.78 -2.58
C SER A 39 -21.69 -22.28 -2.64
N ALA A 40 -21.38 -22.94 -3.76
CA ALA A 40 -21.68 -24.37 -3.96
C ALA A 40 -20.94 -25.31 -2.98
N ILE A 41 -19.80 -24.86 -2.43
CA ILE A 41 -19.05 -25.62 -1.41
C ILE A 41 -19.26 -25.08 0.01
N GLY A 42 -20.27 -24.21 0.22
CA GLY A 42 -20.65 -23.69 1.52
C GLY A 42 -19.84 -22.51 2.04
N ILE A 43 -19.01 -21.88 1.18
CA ILE A 43 -18.31 -20.63 1.53
C ILE A 43 -19.30 -19.47 1.34
N PRO A 44 -19.51 -18.61 2.36
CA PRO A 44 -20.44 -17.49 2.26
C PRO A 44 -19.97 -16.47 1.22
N VAL A 45 -20.93 -15.89 0.51
CA VAL A 45 -20.69 -14.82 -0.46
C VAL A 45 -21.21 -13.51 0.11
N TYR A 46 -20.40 -12.47 0.02
CA TYR A 46 -20.72 -11.14 0.52
C TYR A 46 -20.71 -10.11 -0.61
N ASP A 47 -21.46 -9.04 -0.44
CA ASP A 47 -21.49 -7.93 -1.39
C ASP A 47 -20.19 -7.12 -1.38
N SER A 48 -19.47 -7.13 -0.26
CA SER A 48 -18.21 -6.39 -0.08
C SER A 48 -17.14 -7.27 0.57
N PRO A 49 -15.87 -7.21 0.13
CA PRO A 49 -14.76 -7.86 0.83
C PRO A 49 -14.35 -7.13 2.09
N ASN A 50 -14.79 -5.87 2.28
CA ASN A 50 -14.49 -5.05 3.46
C ASN A 50 -15.71 -4.98 4.38
N GLY A 51 -15.50 -5.12 5.68
CA GLY A 51 -16.56 -5.14 6.68
C GLY A 51 -16.90 -6.56 7.11
N GLU A 52 -18.16 -6.98 7.01
CA GLU A 52 -18.65 -8.25 7.55
C GLU A 52 -17.83 -9.48 7.16
N MET A 53 -17.42 -9.56 5.89
CA MET A 53 -16.59 -10.66 5.40
C MET A 53 -15.24 -10.74 6.14
N MET A 54 -14.60 -9.60 6.45
CA MET A 54 -13.33 -9.54 7.16
C MET A 54 -13.47 -9.67 8.68
N GLU A 55 -14.64 -9.32 9.20
CA GLU A 55 -14.97 -9.47 10.63
C GLU A 55 -15.30 -10.93 10.99
N GLY A 56 -15.69 -11.73 9.99
CA GLY A 56 -16.10 -13.12 10.14
C GLY A 56 -15.02 -14.16 9.81
N PRO A 57 -15.42 -15.39 9.49
CA PRO A 57 -14.51 -16.49 9.15
C PRO A 57 -13.87 -16.35 7.76
N GLY A 58 -14.18 -15.30 7.02
CA GLY A 58 -13.87 -15.12 5.62
C GLY A 58 -15.08 -15.37 4.73
N GLY A 59 -14.87 -15.42 3.41
CA GLY A 59 -15.91 -15.60 2.42
C GLY A 59 -15.42 -15.29 1.02
N ALA A 60 -16.35 -15.14 0.08
CA ALA A 60 -16.07 -14.75 -1.29
C ALA A 60 -16.79 -13.43 -1.63
N SER A 61 -16.17 -12.59 -2.42
CA SER A 61 -16.77 -11.34 -2.92
C SER A 61 -16.08 -10.86 -4.19
N ILE A 62 -16.73 -9.93 -4.88
CA ILE A 62 -16.09 -9.14 -5.92
C ILE A 62 -15.14 -8.13 -5.27
N ALA A 63 -13.93 -7.99 -5.83
CA ALA A 63 -12.93 -7.04 -5.36
C ALA A 63 -13.38 -5.59 -5.57
N GLU A 64 -13.16 -4.76 -4.58
CA GLU A 64 -13.34 -3.31 -4.69
C GLU A 64 -12.09 -2.66 -5.26
N LEU A 65 -12.29 -1.66 -6.08
CA LEU A 65 -11.25 -1.05 -6.90
C LEU A 65 -11.22 0.46 -6.68
N ARG A 66 -10.03 1.02 -6.83
CA ARG A 66 -9.81 2.46 -6.91
C ARG A 66 -9.57 2.84 -8.37
N ILE A 67 -10.59 2.62 -9.18
CA ILE A 67 -10.60 2.95 -10.61
C ILE A 67 -11.79 3.87 -10.85
N ARG A 68 -11.53 5.08 -11.32
CA ARG A 68 -12.51 6.09 -11.73
C ARG A 68 -12.24 6.44 -13.19
N ASP A 69 -13.26 6.40 -14.02
CA ASP A 69 -13.17 6.73 -15.45
C ASP A 69 -12.06 5.96 -16.19
N GLY A 70 -11.94 4.66 -15.88
CA GLY A 70 -10.94 3.77 -16.47
C GLY A 70 -9.49 4.01 -16.01
N LYS A 71 -9.26 4.90 -15.04
CA LYS A 71 -7.93 5.21 -14.51
C LYS A 71 -7.81 4.81 -13.04
N ARG A 72 -6.66 4.22 -12.69
CA ARG A 72 -6.33 3.95 -11.29
C ARG A 72 -6.19 5.26 -10.52
N GLU A 73 -6.98 5.42 -9.48
CA GLU A 73 -6.90 6.55 -8.58
C GLU A 73 -5.93 6.25 -7.43
N SER A 74 -4.73 6.80 -7.53
CA SER A 74 -3.71 6.65 -6.49
C SER A 74 -3.98 7.56 -5.29
N VAL A 75 -3.27 7.34 -4.18
CA VAL A 75 -3.31 8.25 -3.03
C VAL A 75 -2.87 9.66 -3.43
N PHE A 76 -1.91 9.78 -4.34
CA PHE A 76 -1.49 11.08 -4.87
C PHE A 76 -2.64 11.81 -5.58
N GLU A 77 -3.38 11.10 -6.46
CA GLU A 77 -4.53 11.68 -7.18
C GLU A 77 -5.62 12.15 -6.22
N SER A 78 -5.92 11.34 -5.19
CA SER A 78 -6.99 11.64 -4.24
C SER A 78 -6.64 12.75 -3.25
N TYR A 79 -5.41 12.78 -2.75
CA TYR A 79 -5.05 13.64 -1.60
C TYR A 79 -4.08 14.75 -1.93
N VAL A 80 -3.18 14.58 -2.88
CA VAL A 80 -2.11 15.54 -3.16
C VAL A 80 -2.44 16.41 -4.36
N ARG A 81 -2.86 15.82 -5.48
CA ARG A 81 -3.16 16.55 -6.71
C ARG A 81 -4.14 17.73 -6.52
N PRO A 82 -5.25 17.59 -5.77
CA PRO A 82 -6.18 18.72 -5.55
C PRO A 82 -5.56 19.88 -4.74
N LEU A 83 -4.44 19.64 -4.09
CA LEU A 83 -3.79 20.59 -3.18
C LEU A 83 -2.51 21.21 -3.76
N LEU A 84 -2.11 20.84 -4.98
CA LEU A 84 -0.85 21.32 -5.60
C LEU A 84 -0.77 22.83 -5.75
N SER A 85 -1.90 23.52 -5.83
CA SER A 85 -1.95 24.99 -5.90
C SER A 85 -1.72 25.70 -4.56
N ARG A 86 -1.66 24.95 -3.43
CA ARG A 86 -1.44 25.57 -2.13
C ARG A 86 -0.02 26.13 -2.01
N PRO A 87 0.16 27.39 -1.56
CA PRO A 87 1.47 28.01 -1.45
C PRO A 87 2.37 27.39 -0.38
N ASN A 88 1.79 26.62 0.54
CA ASN A 88 2.49 25.93 1.61
C ASN A 88 2.76 24.44 1.31
N LEU A 89 2.50 23.99 0.09
CA LEU A 89 2.79 22.62 -0.36
C LEU A 89 3.79 22.66 -1.51
N THR A 90 4.93 22.01 -1.33
CA THR A 90 5.90 21.77 -2.39
C THR A 90 6.06 20.26 -2.60
N VAL A 91 5.89 19.81 -3.84
CA VAL A 91 6.15 18.42 -4.24
C VAL A 91 7.36 18.42 -5.15
N LEU A 92 8.39 17.70 -4.75
CA LEU A 92 9.60 17.52 -5.52
C LEU A 92 9.67 16.07 -6.00
N THR A 93 9.57 15.86 -7.30
CA THR A 93 9.72 14.55 -7.94
C THR A 93 11.17 14.34 -8.39
N ASP A 94 11.51 13.10 -8.77
CA ASP A 94 12.86 12.73 -9.22
C ASP A 94 13.96 13.12 -8.23
N ALA A 95 13.61 13.08 -6.94
CA ALA A 95 14.45 13.45 -5.82
C ALA A 95 14.78 12.21 -4.98
N LEU A 96 16.00 11.73 -5.07
CA LEU A 96 16.48 10.60 -4.29
C LEU A 96 16.97 11.06 -2.92
N VAL A 97 16.26 10.71 -1.86
CA VAL A 97 16.72 10.97 -0.49
C VAL A 97 17.92 10.06 -0.19
N THR A 98 19.07 10.65 0.12
CA THR A 98 20.32 9.94 0.38
C THR A 98 20.56 9.71 1.86
N ARG A 99 20.25 10.71 2.71
CA ARG A 99 20.40 10.60 4.16
C ARG A 99 19.63 11.69 4.92
N LEU A 100 19.49 11.47 6.22
CA LEU A 100 19.06 12.48 7.18
C LEU A 100 20.22 13.40 7.57
N ILE A 101 19.88 14.63 7.97
CA ILE A 101 20.83 15.61 8.53
C ILE A 101 20.48 15.75 10.00
N PHE A 102 21.52 15.78 10.84
CA PHE A 102 21.40 15.83 12.29
C PHE A 102 22.07 17.06 12.91
N ASP A 103 21.50 17.49 14.03
CA ASP A 103 22.17 18.28 15.06
C ASP A 103 22.13 17.44 16.35
N GLY A 104 23.28 16.88 16.73
CA GLY A 104 23.35 15.85 17.74
C GLY A 104 22.52 14.61 17.35
N LYS A 105 21.43 14.33 18.11
CA LYS A 105 20.47 13.25 17.83
C LYS A 105 19.16 13.75 17.21
N ARG A 106 19.02 15.04 16.99
CA ARG A 106 17.84 15.64 16.38
C ARG A 106 17.98 15.66 14.87
N VAL A 107 16.98 15.15 14.16
CA VAL A 107 16.88 15.29 12.70
C VAL A 107 16.51 16.73 12.38
N THR A 108 17.32 17.40 11.57
CA THR A 108 17.10 18.80 11.16
C THR A 108 16.78 18.94 9.68
N GLY A 109 16.82 17.85 8.92
CA GLY A 109 16.52 17.87 7.50
C GLY A 109 16.92 16.61 6.78
N VAL A 110 16.96 16.71 5.46
CA VAL A 110 17.33 15.63 4.54
C VAL A 110 18.32 16.12 3.48
N GLU A 111 19.21 15.23 3.06
CA GLU A 111 20.00 15.40 1.84
C GLU A 111 19.32 14.60 0.71
N VAL A 112 19.18 15.22 -0.44
CA VAL A 112 18.59 14.60 -1.63
C VAL A 112 19.50 14.81 -2.85
N LEU A 113 19.44 13.86 -3.77
CA LEU A 113 20.04 13.99 -5.10
C LEU A 113 18.92 14.33 -6.10
N VAL A 114 19.05 15.47 -6.76
CA VAL A 114 18.14 15.95 -7.80
C VAL A 114 19.00 16.39 -8.99
N GLU A 115 18.74 15.86 -10.18
CA GLU A 115 19.52 16.19 -11.39
C GLU A 115 21.04 16.03 -11.17
N ASP A 116 21.45 14.94 -10.52
CA ASP A 116 22.83 14.64 -10.11
C ASP A 116 23.48 15.66 -9.16
N GLN A 117 22.70 16.60 -8.62
CA GLN A 117 23.17 17.59 -7.65
C GLN A 117 22.65 17.25 -6.23
N ARG A 118 23.55 17.29 -5.27
CA ARG A 118 23.18 17.16 -3.85
C ARG A 118 22.59 18.48 -3.36
N ARG A 119 21.39 18.39 -2.80
CA ARG A 119 20.68 19.51 -2.16
C ARG A 119 20.28 19.12 -0.76
N GLN A 120 20.18 20.11 0.12
CA GLN A 120 19.76 19.92 1.51
C GLN A 120 18.48 20.70 1.76
N PHE A 121 17.54 20.06 2.43
CA PHE A 121 16.29 20.68 2.88
C PHE A 121 16.21 20.58 4.39
N THR A 122 15.97 21.71 5.05
CA THR A 122 15.84 21.77 6.51
C THR A 122 14.38 21.68 6.94
N ALA A 123 14.15 21.00 8.05
CA ALA A 123 12.85 20.86 8.67
C ALA A 123 12.81 21.60 10.00
N ARG A 124 11.86 22.52 10.19
CA ARG A 124 11.70 23.26 11.45
C ARG A 124 11.00 22.45 12.54
N CYS A 125 10.06 21.61 12.15
CA CYS A 125 9.23 20.84 13.08
C CYS A 125 9.63 19.36 13.07
N GLU A 126 9.40 18.65 11.96
CA GLU A 126 9.63 17.21 11.88
C GLU A 126 10.02 16.76 10.46
N THR A 127 10.57 15.57 10.37
CA THR A 127 10.85 14.87 9.11
C THR A 127 10.17 13.52 9.16
N VAL A 128 9.26 13.24 8.22
CA VAL A 128 8.53 11.98 8.12
C VAL A 128 9.17 11.11 7.04
N LEU A 129 9.56 9.88 7.39
CA LEU A 129 10.06 8.89 6.45
C LEU A 129 8.96 7.91 6.08
N SER A 130 8.56 7.90 4.80
CA SER A 130 7.55 7.01 4.24
C SER A 130 8.03 6.36 2.94
N LEU A 131 9.28 5.86 2.94
CA LEU A 131 9.98 5.35 1.76
C LEU A 131 9.70 3.87 1.46
N GLY A 132 8.79 3.26 2.21
CA GLY A 132 8.45 1.84 2.12
C GLY A 132 9.40 0.94 2.92
N ALA A 133 9.07 -0.35 2.97
CA ALA A 133 9.70 -1.35 3.83
C ALA A 133 11.21 -1.56 3.54
N ILE A 134 11.65 -1.28 2.32
CA ILE A 134 13.05 -1.45 1.90
C ILE A 134 13.84 -0.14 2.04
N ASN A 135 13.30 0.97 1.53
CA ASN A 135 14.07 2.21 1.47
C ASN A 135 14.07 3.00 2.79
N THR A 136 13.05 2.86 3.64
CA THR A 136 13.05 3.51 4.96
C THR A 136 14.21 3.01 5.83
N PRO A 137 14.40 1.70 6.09
CA PRO A 137 15.54 1.23 6.84
C PRO A 137 16.88 1.50 6.14
N LYS A 138 16.93 1.46 4.81
CA LYS A 138 18.13 1.83 4.04
C LYS A 138 18.58 3.26 4.35
N VAL A 139 17.67 4.24 4.26
CA VAL A 139 17.99 5.65 4.53
C VAL A 139 18.35 5.85 6.00
N LEU A 140 17.70 5.17 6.94
CA LEU A 140 18.07 5.19 8.35
C LEU A 140 19.51 4.70 8.54
N MET A 141 19.87 3.55 7.99
CA MET A 141 21.22 2.98 8.11
C MET A 141 22.27 3.88 7.43
N GLN A 142 22.01 4.39 6.24
CA GLN A 142 22.87 5.36 5.55
C GLN A 142 23.08 6.65 6.37
N SER A 143 22.16 6.92 7.29
CA SER A 143 22.20 8.09 8.18
C SER A 143 22.80 7.78 9.56
N GLY A 144 23.33 6.58 9.77
CA GLY A 144 23.94 6.17 11.03
C GLY A 144 22.96 5.67 12.10
N ILE A 145 21.72 5.31 11.70
CA ILE A 145 20.72 4.73 12.60
C ILE A 145 20.50 3.27 12.23
N GLY A 146 20.95 2.35 13.07
CA GLY A 146 20.82 0.91 12.79
C GLY A 146 21.68 0.05 13.71
N PRO A 147 21.89 -1.23 13.35
CA PRO A 147 22.82 -2.12 14.05
C PRO A 147 24.25 -1.57 13.96
N GLU A 148 24.90 -1.37 15.10
CA GLU A 148 26.21 -0.72 15.19
C GLU A 148 27.30 -1.49 14.42
N ASP A 149 27.32 -2.79 14.56
CA ASP A 149 28.27 -3.68 13.88
C ASP A 149 28.17 -3.59 12.35
N GLU A 150 26.95 -3.54 11.82
CA GLU A 150 26.72 -3.39 10.38
C GLU A 150 27.11 -1.99 9.89
N LEU A 151 26.76 -0.94 10.63
CA LEU A 151 27.13 0.42 10.29
C LEU A 151 28.64 0.59 10.24
N GLN A 152 29.34 0.07 11.25
CA GLN A 152 30.81 0.12 11.33
C GLN A 152 31.47 -0.68 10.21
N ALA A 153 30.94 -1.86 9.87
CA ALA A 153 31.45 -2.67 8.77
C ALA A 153 31.39 -1.95 7.41
N HIS A 154 30.45 -0.99 7.26
CA HIS A 154 30.32 -0.14 6.08
C HIS A 154 30.96 1.26 6.22
N GLY A 155 31.72 1.51 7.30
CA GLY A 155 32.35 2.79 7.55
C GLY A 155 31.37 3.93 7.83
N ILE A 156 30.15 3.62 8.27
CA ILE A 156 29.11 4.60 8.57
C ILE A 156 29.19 4.97 10.05
N PRO A 157 29.39 6.26 10.38
CA PRO A 157 29.38 6.72 11.77
C PRO A 157 28.05 6.44 12.46
N VAL A 158 28.09 5.87 13.67
CA VAL A 158 26.89 5.54 14.43
C VAL A 158 26.34 6.78 15.12
N VAL A 159 25.16 7.20 14.73
CA VAL A 159 24.38 8.25 15.41
C VAL A 159 23.52 7.65 16.50
N GLN A 160 22.87 6.53 16.20
CA GLN A 160 22.02 5.82 17.14
C GLN A 160 22.02 4.31 16.84
N HIS A 161 22.46 3.52 17.82
CA HIS A 161 22.28 2.06 17.76
C HIS A 161 20.82 1.69 17.88
N LEU A 162 20.24 1.09 16.82
CA LEU A 162 18.90 0.52 16.78
C LEU A 162 18.94 -0.84 16.07
N PRO A 163 19.07 -1.96 16.81
CA PRO A 163 19.32 -3.28 16.22
C PRO A 163 18.14 -3.83 15.40
N GLY A 164 16.94 -3.28 15.55
CA GLY A 164 15.76 -3.68 14.78
C GLY A 164 15.66 -3.07 13.37
N VAL A 165 16.45 -2.04 13.06
CA VAL A 165 16.43 -1.40 11.73
C VAL A 165 16.99 -2.35 10.68
N GLY A 166 16.22 -2.57 9.61
CA GLY A 166 16.59 -3.50 8.53
C GLY A 166 16.35 -4.97 8.85
N ARG A 167 15.76 -5.28 10.01
CA ARG A 167 15.46 -6.66 10.44
C ARG A 167 13.99 -7.01 10.28
N ASN A 168 13.70 -8.32 10.37
CA ASN A 168 12.34 -8.86 10.40
C ASN A 168 11.47 -8.43 9.20
N HIS A 169 12.07 -8.28 8.02
CA HIS A 169 11.29 -8.04 6.80
C HIS A 169 10.35 -9.22 6.57
N GLN A 170 9.07 -8.92 6.39
CA GLN A 170 8.03 -9.90 6.11
C GLN A 170 7.27 -9.46 4.87
N ASP A 171 6.92 -10.43 4.04
CA ASP A 171 6.07 -10.22 2.88
C ASP A 171 5.08 -11.38 2.76
N HIS A 172 4.05 -11.21 1.95
CA HIS A 172 3.08 -12.25 1.69
C HIS A 172 3.74 -13.46 1.02
N LEU A 173 3.52 -14.63 1.57
CA LEU A 173 3.81 -15.86 0.84
C LEU A 173 2.79 -15.99 -0.30
N ALA A 174 3.24 -15.92 -1.52
CA ALA A 174 2.39 -16.00 -2.69
C ALA A 174 2.98 -16.95 -3.74
N PHE A 175 2.13 -17.72 -4.38
CA PHE A 175 2.45 -18.49 -5.57
C PHE A 175 1.29 -18.43 -6.56
N GLY A 176 1.61 -18.42 -7.85
CA GLY A 176 0.64 -18.38 -8.93
C GLY A 176 0.16 -19.78 -9.31
N CYS A 177 -1.15 -19.96 -9.41
CA CYS A 177 -1.72 -21.10 -10.12
C CYS A 177 -2.38 -20.59 -11.40
N THR A 178 -1.91 -21.08 -12.54
CA THR A 178 -2.41 -20.62 -13.83
C THR A 178 -3.16 -21.74 -14.54
N TRP A 179 -4.35 -21.41 -15.01
CA TRP A 179 -5.18 -22.32 -15.82
C TRP A 179 -5.42 -21.70 -17.19
N ALA A 180 -5.42 -22.54 -18.20
CA ALA A 180 -5.77 -22.13 -19.57
C ALA A 180 -7.25 -22.43 -19.83
N TYR A 181 -7.94 -21.50 -20.47
CA TYR A 181 -9.26 -21.78 -21.01
C TYR A 181 -9.17 -22.78 -22.16
N ARG A 182 -10.14 -23.67 -22.27
CA ARG A 182 -10.25 -24.59 -23.42
C ARG A 182 -10.51 -23.86 -24.73
N LYS A 183 -11.16 -22.72 -24.66
CA LYS A 183 -11.37 -21.79 -25.79
C LYS A 183 -10.78 -20.43 -25.38
N PRO A 184 -10.09 -19.74 -26.30
CA PRO A 184 -9.60 -18.40 -26.01
C PRO A 184 -10.74 -17.49 -25.59
N GLU A 185 -10.56 -16.82 -24.46
CA GLU A 185 -11.47 -15.78 -23.91
C GLU A 185 -10.73 -14.46 -23.90
N ALA A 186 -11.44 -13.37 -24.22
CA ALA A 186 -10.85 -12.06 -24.07
C ALA A 186 -10.65 -11.76 -22.58
N VAL A 187 -9.41 -11.48 -22.20
CA VAL A 187 -9.09 -11.06 -20.85
C VAL A 187 -9.24 -9.56 -20.76
N GLY A 188 -10.15 -9.10 -19.94
CA GLY A 188 -10.39 -7.68 -19.65
C GLY A 188 -10.37 -7.42 -18.15
N GLY A 189 -10.84 -6.24 -17.74
CA GLY A 189 -11.00 -5.87 -16.35
C GLY A 189 -9.71 -5.49 -15.63
N SER A 190 -9.76 -5.53 -14.31
CA SER A 190 -8.68 -5.07 -13.42
C SER A 190 -7.60 -6.12 -13.15
N GLY A 191 -7.78 -7.34 -13.60
CA GLY A 191 -6.88 -8.48 -13.31
C GLY A 191 -7.02 -9.06 -11.89
N CYS A 192 -7.84 -8.49 -11.02
CA CYS A 192 -8.07 -8.98 -9.66
C CYS A 192 -9.52 -8.67 -9.24
N GLU A 193 -10.47 -9.40 -9.79
CA GLU A 193 -11.90 -9.07 -9.59
C GLU A 193 -12.60 -9.94 -8.56
N GLY A 194 -12.18 -11.19 -8.36
CA GLY A 194 -12.72 -12.09 -7.34
C GLY A 194 -11.77 -12.27 -6.18
N LYS A 195 -12.30 -12.28 -4.97
CA LYS A 195 -11.55 -12.58 -3.73
C LYS A 195 -12.20 -13.71 -2.98
N LEU A 196 -11.38 -14.58 -2.41
CA LEU A 196 -11.78 -15.68 -1.57
C LEU A 196 -10.84 -15.75 -0.37
N TYR A 197 -11.41 -15.67 0.84
CA TYR A 197 -10.68 -15.78 2.10
C TYR A 197 -11.31 -16.85 2.96
N TRP A 198 -10.50 -17.71 3.57
CA TRP A 198 -10.94 -18.69 4.53
C TRP A 198 -9.84 -19.01 5.54
N LYS A 199 -10.22 -19.54 6.67
CA LYS A 199 -9.28 -20.08 7.65
C LYS A 199 -8.91 -21.51 7.26
N SER A 200 -7.62 -21.79 7.05
CA SER A 200 -7.13 -23.13 6.73
C SER A 200 -7.21 -24.08 7.93
N HIS A 201 -7.22 -23.54 9.16
CA HIS A 201 -7.36 -24.30 10.40
C HIS A 201 -7.99 -23.43 11.49
N SER A 202 -8.86 -24.01 12.32
CA SER A 202 -9.55 -23.29 13.41
C SER A 202 -8.61 -22.71 14.48
N ARG A 203 -7.36 -23.18 14.54
CA ARG A 203 -6.35 -22.67 15.49
C ARG A 203 -5.49 -21.53 14.93
N LEU A 204 -5.69 -21.13 13.69
CA LEU A 204 -5.00 -19.99 13.05
C LEU A 204 -5.82 -18.70 13.14
N SER A 205 -6.54 -18.50 14.22
CA SER A 205 -7.30 -17.29 14.51
C SER A 205 -6.48 -16.30 15.30
#